data_a84e3d613becf8b5ce081f194ee8bd55
#
_entry.id   a84e3d613becf8b5ce081f194ee8bd55
#
_cell.length_a   1.000
_cell.length_b   1.000
_cell.length_c   1.000
_cell.angle_alpha   90.00
_cell.angle_beta   90.00
_cell.angle_gamma   90.00
#
_symmetry.space_group_name_H-M   'P 1'
#
loop_
_entity.id
_entity.type
_entity.pdbx_description
1 polymer ?
#
loop_
_entity_poly.entity_id
_entity_poly.type
_entity_poly.pdbx_seq_one_letter_code
_entity_poly.pdbx_strand_id
1 'polypeptide(L)'
;MHPRPSFVAYGSLCWELCVNVSVLYTTMYIPRIWQALFIVLVTSQLALGDDNSLYLSPSKHGGSMLTKQKEPLNVIISATSDSSVLDKEGFLQFANATGFELDENAGKSKNNGAQSANLGDGRGEVEQDGLMRAKPALAEVVNGGNHFRFWMQTGDKAKTNAIFIAASVEKSINQNHDIVKNGYDMGRDQLVKNATQQDRSANGKTFRTKLLKMDSSLLNDISKNNLNHNIGTDGRVAILEVKVSDDTKSGSGKSGQNYGVSVHTRLSIFKALAVGAFVGLVIFL
;
A
#
# COMPACT_ATOMS: atom_id res chain seq x y z
N MET A 1 18.25 -8.29 -63.84
CA MET A 1 17.46 -8.26 -62.58
C MET A 1 17.49 -9.65 -61.97
N HIS A 2 18.32 -9.88 -60.95
CA HIS A 2 18.41 -11.17 -60.26
C HIS A 2 17.82 -10.98 -58.87
N PRO A 3 16.99 -11.90 -58.39
CA PRO A 3 16.48 -11.89 -57.00
C PRO A 3 17.52 -12.41 -56.05
N ARG A 4 17.68 -11.75 -54.89
CA ARG A 4 18.52 -12.24 -53.77
C ARG A 4 17.73 -13.24 -52.89
N PRO A 5 18.38 -14.30 -52.36
CA PRO A 5 17.74 -15.22 -51.47
C PRO A 5 17.63 -14.67 -50.05
N SER A 6 16.48 -14.90 -49.43
CA SER A 6 16.21 -14.60 -48.00
C SER A 6 16.87 -15.66 -47.11
N PHE A 7 17.68 -15.23 -46.15
CA PHE A 7 18.20 -16.08 -45.07
C PHE A 7 17.14 -16.15 -43.96
N VAL A 8 16.67 -17.36 -43.71
CA VAL A 8 15.87 -17.68 -42.52
C VAL A 8 16.85 -18.03 -41.41
N ALA A 9 16.80 -17.30 -40.31
CA ALA A 9 17.61 -17.56 -39.10
C ALA A 9 16.95 -18.68 -38.28
N TYR A 10 17.55 -19.86 -38.29
CA TYR A 10 17.34 -20.91 -37.27
C TYR A 10 18.37 -20.71 -36.16
N GLY A 11 17.93 -20.25 -34.99
CA GLY A 11 18.82 -20.03 -33.87
C GLY A 11 18.11 -19.65 -32.59
N SER A 12 17.25 -20.53 -32.06
CA SER A 12 16.72 -20.30 -30.71
C SER A 12 16.18 -21.56 -30.00
N LEU A 13 16.71 -22.73 -30.24
CA LEU A 13 16.21 -23.94 -29.60
C LEU A 13 17.29 -24.78 -28.88
N CYS A 14 18.51 -24.26 -28.76
CA CYS A 14 19.62 -25.04 -28.17
C CYS A 14 20.05 -24.55 -26.76
N TRP A 15 19.49 -23.46 -26.24
CA TRP A 15 19.92 -22.89 -24.95
C TRP A 15 19.14 -23.45 -23.75
N GLU A 16 17.88 -23.79 -23.90
CA GLU A 16 17.06 -24.29 -22.78
C GLU A 16 17.35 -25.74 -22.35
N LEU A 17 17.90 -26.56 -23.22
CA LEU A 17 18.22 -27.98 -22.91
C LEU A 17 19.55 -28.14 -22.18
N CYS A 18 20.51 -27.19 -22.29
CA CYS A 18 21.81 -27.27 -21.59
C CYS A 18 21.76 -26.87 -20.13
N VAL A 19 20.77 -26.06 -19.69
CA VAL A 19 20.69 -25.60 -18.29
C VAL A 19 20.08 -26.68 -17.38
N ASN A 20 19.18 -27.53 -17.91
CA ASN A 20 18.52 -28.56 -17.11
C ASN A 20 19.36 -29.82 -16.84
N VAL A 21 20.40 -30.09 -17.62
CA VAL A 21 21.27 -31.27 -17.40
C VAL A 21 22.38 -31.00 -16.38
N SER A 22 22.84 -29.75 -16.24
CA SER A 22 23.88 -29.38 -15.28
C SER A 22 23.41 -29.38 -13.82
N VAL A 23 22.11 -29.21 -13.55
CA VAL A 23 21.56 -29.18 -12.18
C VAL A 23 21.41 -30.60 -11.61
N LEU A 24 21.25 -31.63 -12.46
CA LEU A 24 21.04 -33.00 -12.01
C LEU A 24 22.35 -33.74 -11.61
N TYR A 25 23.51 -33.31 -12.10
CA TYR A 25 24.78 -33.97 -11.79
C TYR A 25 25.53 -33.42 -10.57
N THR A 26 25.19 -32.20 -10.11
CA THR A 26 25.82 -31.59 -8.92
C THR A 26 25.20 -32.02 -7.59
N THR A 27 24.02 -32.64 -7.60
CA THR A 27 23.34 -33.05 -6.36
C THR A 27 23.86 -34.37 -5.76
N MET A 28 24.70 -35.13 -6.47
CA MET A 28 25.20 -36.44 -5.98
C MET A 28 26.44 -36.39 -5.10
N TYR A 29 27.14 -35.24 -4.97
CA TYR A 29 28.40 -35.18 -4.25
C TYR A 29 28.50 -34.07 -3.18
N ILE A 30 27.37 -33.45 -2.80
CA ILE A 30 27.41 -32.45 -1.72
C ILE A 30 27.32 -33.19 -0.37
N PRO A 31 28.30 -33.04 0.53
CA PRO A 31 28.23 -33.60 1.87
C PRO A 31 26.93 -33.13 2.58
N ARG A 32 26.29 -34.01 3.36
CA ARG A 32 25.00 -33.72 4.03
C ARG A 32 24.96 -32.41 4.82
N ILE A 33 26.11 -31.95 5.30
CA ILE A 33 26.24 -30.64 6.00
C ILE A 33 25.95 -29.47 5.05
N TRP A 34 26.35 -29.53 3.78
CA TRP A 34 26.10 -28.48 2.79
C TRP A 34 24.65 -28.48 2.30
N GLN A 35 23.99 -29.64 2.29
CA GLN A 35 22.56 -29.72 1.95
C GLN A 35 21.69 -29.05 3.02
N ALA A 36 22.03 -29.19 4.30
CA ALA A 36 21.33 -28.52 5.38
C ALA A 36 21.53 -26.99 5.33
N LEU A 37 22.76 -26.52 4.99
CA LEU A 37 23.02 -25.09 4.81
C LEU A 37 22.31 -24.49 3.60
N PHE A 38 22.19 -25.25 2.51
CA PHE A 38 21.48 -24.80 1.30
C PHE A 38 19.97 -24.69 1.54
N ILE A 39 19.37 -25.63 2.28
CA ILE A 39 17.95 -25.58 2.66
C ILE A 39 17.69 -24.40 3.59
N VAL A 40 18.58 -24.10 4.55
CA VAL A 40 18.43 -22.93 5.43
C VAL A 40 18.57 -21.62 4.64
N LEU A 41 19.45 -21.57 3.63
CA LEU A 41 19.63 -20.37 2.81
C LEU A 41 18.44 -20.14 1.87
N VAL A 42 17.85 -21.20 1.31
CA VAL A 42 16.68 -21.11 0.44
C VAL A 42 15.43 -20.76 1.23
N THR A 43 15.28 -21.29 2.46
CA THR A 43 14.14 -20.94 3.32
C THR A 43 14.20 -19.53 3.88
N SER A 44 15.39 -18.95 4.03
CA SER A 44 15.54 -17.56 4.47
C SER A 44 15.21 -16.53 3.37
N GLN A 45 15.22 -16.93 2.10
CA GLN A 45 14.80 -16.05 1.00
C GLN A 45 13.27 -16.02 0.78
N LEU A 46 12.54 -16.99 1.33
CA LEU A 46 11.07 -17.01 1.26
C LEU A 46 10.36 -16.08 2.26
N ALA A 47 11.12 -15.36 3.10
CA ALA A 47 10.58 -14.41 4.07
C ALA A 47 10.69 -12.93 3.66
N LEU A 48 11.15 -12.64 2.45
CA LEU A 48 10.93 -11.35 1.83
C LEU A 48 9.50 -11.37 1.30
N GLY A 49 8.54 -10.95 2.12
CA GLY A 49 7.15 -10.80 1.72
C GLY A 49 7.11 -10.04 0.41
N ASP A 50 6.56 -10.67 -0.62
CA ASP A 50 6.38 -10.03 -1.92
C ASP A 50 5.56 -8.76 -1.69
N ASP A 51 6.12 -7.59 -2.00
CA ASP A 51 5.41 -6.29 -1.92
C ASP A 51 4.09 -6.33 -2.74
N ASN A 52 3.93 -7.31 -3.63
CA ASN A 52 2.70 -7.58 -4.37
C ASN A 52 1.51 -7.98 -3.47
N SER A 53 1.74 -8.40 -2.23
CA SER A 53 0.66 -8.68 -1.28
C SER A 53 0.03 -7.40 -0.70
N LEU A 54 0.75 -6.27 -0.71
CA LEU A 54 0.29 -5.00 -0.15
C LEU A 54 -0.55 -4.20 -1.14
N TYR A 55 -0.17 -4.22 -2.40
CA TYR A 55 -0.81 -3.57 -3.54
C TYR A 55 -0.13 -4.04 -4.83
N LEU A 56 -0.78 -3.86 -5.98
CA LEU A 56 -0.10 -4.01 -7.27
C LEU A 56 0.54 -2.67 -7.64
N SER A 57 1.85 -2.68 -7.90
CA SER A 57 2.56 -1.45 -8.28
C SER A 57 2.10 -0.96 -9.65
N PRO A 58 1.55 0.25 -9.78
CA PRO A 58 1.10 0.80 -11.04
C PRO A 58 2.18 0.82 -12.13
N SER A 59 3.42 1.11 -11.76
CA SER A 59 4.55 1.20 -12.71
C SER A 59 4.87 -0.12 -13.43
N LYS A 60 4.59 -1.27 -12.82
CA LYS A 60 4.81 -2.59 -13.42
C LYS A 60 3.75 -2.95 -14.47
N HIS A 61 2.61 -2.28 -14.49
CA HIS A 61 1.44 -2.63 -15.29
C HIS A 61 0.95 -1.46 -16.16
N GLY A 62 1.83 -0.51 -16.46
CA GLY A 62 1.53 0.63 -17.33
C GLY A 62 0.89 1.82 -16.63
N GLY A 63 0.70 1.75 -15.30
CA GLY A 63 0.32 2.90 -14.47
C GLY A 63 1.54 3.71 -14.02
N SER A 64 1.28 4.72 -13.20
CA SER A 64 2.32 5.51 -12.55
C SER A 64 1.89 5.87 -11.13
N MET A 65 2.86 6.24 -10.29
CA MET A 65 2.57 6.79 -8.97
C MET A 65 2.20 8.27 -8.99
N LEU A 66 1.73 8.73 -10.14
CA LEU A 66 1.18 10.07 -10.37
C LEU A 66 -0.24 9.97 -10.89
N THR A 67 -1.04 10.97 -10.58
CA THR A 67 -2.29 11.22 -11.31
C THR A 67 -1.99 11.72 -12.73
N LYS A 68 -3.01 11.73 -13.60
CA LYS A 68 -2.91 12.37 -14.93
C LYS A 68 -2.50 13.85 -14.83
N GLN A 69 -2.93 14.53 -13.76
CA GLN A 69 -2.58 15.91 -13.46
C GLN A 69 -1.20 16.07 -12.84
N LYS A 70 -0.46 14.97 -12.71
CA LYS A 70 0.90 14.95 -12.16
C LYS A 70 0.99 15.27 -10.66
N GLU A 71 -0.03 14.95 -9.89
CA GLU A 71 0.07 14.92 -8.44
C GLU A 71 0.57 13.55 -7.97
N PRO A 72 1.43 13.46 -6.95
CA PRO A 72 1.97 12.20 -6.50
C PRO A 72 0.93 11.38 -5.73
N LEU A 73 0.81 10.08 -6.02
CA LEU A 73 0.12 9.10 -5.21
C LEU A 73 1.05 8.72 -4.05
N ASN A 74 0.98 9.46 -2.95
CA ASN A 74 1.99 9.47 -1.89
C ASN A 74 1.59 8.72 -0.61
N VAL A 75 0.36 8.17 -0.54
CA VAL A 75 -0.09 7.27 0.52
C VAL A 75 -0.84 6.08 -0.08
N ILE A 76 -0.65 4.88 0.48
CA ILE A 76 -1.37 3.67 0.11
C ILE A 76 -1.92 3.02 1.37
N ILE A 77 -3.25 2.76 1.39
CA ILE A 77 -3.84 1.82 2.34
C ILE A 77 -3.70 0.42 1.74
N SER A 78 -2.95 -0.43 2.41
CA SER A 78 -2.53 -1.72 1.86
C SER A 78 -3.69 -2.72 1.80
N ALA A 79 -3.60 -3.66 0.86
CA ALA A 79 -4.54 -4.77 0.73
C ALA A 79 -4.57 -5.71 1.95
N THR A 80 -3.59 -5.61 2.86
CA THR A 80 -3.57 -6.35 4.14
C THR A 80 -4.42 -5.70 5.22
N SER A 81 -4.99 -4.53 4.95
CA SER A 81 -5.99 -3.90 5.83
C SER A 81 -7.26 -4.74 5.92
N ASP A 82 -8.06 -4.50 6.95
CA ASP A 82 -9.33 -5.22 7.08
C ASP A 82 -10.27 -4.89 5.92
N SER A 83 -10.95 -5.92 5.41
CA SER A 83 -11.83 -5.79 4.24
C SER A 83 -12.92 -4.74 4.41
N SER A 84 -13.33 -4.47 5.65
CA SER A 84 -14.30 -3.42 5.99
C SER A 84 -13.76 -1.99 5.82
N VAL A 85 -12.46 -1.82 5.55
CA VAL A 85 -11.86 -0.52 5.16
C VAL A 85 -11.62 -0.46 3.65
N LEU A 86 -11.47 -1.62 3.01
CA LEU A 86 -11.10 -1.75 1.60
C LEU A 86 -12.32 -1.67 0.66
N ASP A 87 -13.41 -1.11 1.12
CA ASP A 87 -14.51 -0.63 0.30
C ASP A 87 -14.71 0.88 0.48
N LYS A 88 -15.46 1.51 -0.40
CA LYS A 88 -15.63 2.97 -0.40
C LYS A 88 -16.25 3.49 0.90
N GLU A 89 -17.30 2.84 1.39
CA GLU A 89 -18.01 3.28 2.59
C GLU A 89 -17.13 3.16 3.83
N GLY A 90 -16.47 2.02 4.01
CA GLY A 90 -15.54 1.79 5.12
C GLY A 90 -14.35 2.71 5.11
N PHE A 91 -13.79 2.99 3.92
CA PHE A 91 -12.72 3.97 3.79
C PHE A 91 -13.19 5.39 4.16
N LEU A 92 -14.37 5.81 3.76
CA LEU A 92 -14.93 7.10 4.16
C LEU A 92 -15.13 7.20 5.67
N GLN A 93 -15.55 6.11 6.35
CA GLN A 93 -15.64 6.06 7.80
C GLN A 93 -14.25 6.20 8.46
N PHE A 94 -13.24 5.51 7.95
CA PHE A 94 -11.85 5.65 8.39
C PHE A 94 -11.33 7.08 8.19
N ALA A 95 -11.51 7.66 7.00
CA ALA A 95 -11.11 9.03 6.72
C ALA A 95 -11.81 10.03 7.66
N ASN A 96 -13.10 9.82 7.93
CA ASN A 96 -13.87 10.62 8.89
C ASN A 96 -13.29 10.52 10.32
N ALA A 97 -12.92 9.33 10.76
CA ALA A 97 -12.28 9.10 12.06
C ALA A 97 -10.91 9.78 12.15
N THR A 98 -10.18 9.92 11.05
CA THR A 98 -8.87 10.57 10.99
C THR A 98 -8.94 12.08 10.78
N GLY A 99 -10.13 12.66 10.78
CA GLY A 99 -10.32 14.12 10.74
C GLY A 99 -10.60 14.71 9.38
N PHE A 100 -11.06 13.90 8.43
CA PHE A 100 -11.44 14.35 7.09
C PHE A 100 -12.93 14.14 6.84
N GLU A 101 -13.49 14.86 5.89
CA GLU A 101 -14.85 14.67 5.40
C GLU A 101 -14.89 14.74 3.88
N LEU A 102 -15.90 14.06 3.30
CA LEU A 102 -16.07 14.00 1.85
C LEU A 102 -16.53 15.35 1.33
N ASP A 103 -15.84 15.85 0.31
CA ASP A 103 -16.33 16.98 -0.48
C ASP A 103 -17.37 16.49 -1.49
N GLU A 104 -18.64 16.61 -1.12
CA GLU A 104 -19.75 16.19 -1.97
C GLU A 104 -19.88 17.00 -3.27
N ASN A 105 -19.21 18.14 -3.37
CA ASN A 105 -19.22 19.00 -4.55
C ASN A 105 -18.05 18.69 -5.50
N ALA A 106 -17.12 17.86 -5.09
CA ALA A 106 -16.01 17.43 -5.93
C ALA A 106 -16.52 16.75 -7.22
N GLY A 107 -16.04 17.20 -8.36
CA GLY A 107 -16.45 16.66 -9.67
C GLY A 107 -17.80 17.17 -10.21
N LYS A 108 -18.61 17.90 -9.44
CA LYS A 108 -19.89 18.44 -9.92
C LYS A 108 -19.76 19.73 -10.72
N SER A 109 -18.62 20.40 -10.66
CA SER A 109 -18.33 21.62 -11.41
C SER A 109 -17.23 21.38 -12.44
N LYS A 110 -17.34 21.94 -13.64
CA LYS A 110 -16.29 21.91 -14.67
C LYS A 110 -14.95 22.48 -14.19
N ASN A 111 -14.95 23.31 -13.15
CA ASN A 111 -13.77 23.94 -12.58
C ASN A 111 -13.25 23.21 -11.33
N ASN A 112 -13.99 22.24 -10.79
CA ASN A 112 -13.58 21.42 -9.65
C ASN A 112 -13.16 20.04 -10.14
N GLY A 113 -12.25 20.03 -11.13
CA GLY A 113 -11.94 18.90 -11.96
C GLY A 113 -11.64 17.63 -11.17
N ALA A 114 -12.47 16.60 -11.42
CA ALA A 114 -12.12 15.25 -11.05
C ALA A 114 -10.74 14.92 -11.63
N GLN A 115 -9.86 14.39 -10.80
CA GLN A 115 -8.57 13.91 -11.25
C GLN A 115 -8.65 12.44 -11.64
N SER A 116 -7.81 12.04 -12.58
CA SER A 116 -7.70 10.66 -13.02
C SER A 116 -6.33 10.08 -12.70
N ALA A 117 -6.29 8.78 -12.40
CA ALA A 117 -5.07 8.03 -12.20
C ALA A 117 -5.14 6.67 -12.90
N ASN A 118 -4.00 6.12 -13.30
CA ASN A 118 -3.88 4.77 -13.80
C ASN A 118 -3.21 3.90 -12.74
N LEU A 119 -3.98 3.00 -12.13
CA LEU A 119 -3.50 2.14 -11.04
C LEU A 119 -2.86 0.83 -11.54
N GLY A 120 -2.70 0.65 -12.85
CA GLY A 120 -2.14 -0.57 -13.43
C GLY A 120 -3.04 -1.80 -13.33
N ASP A 121 -4.28 -1.64 -12.88
CA ASP A 121 -5.21 -2.72 -12.58
C ASP A 121 -6.06 -3.19 -13.78
N GLY A 122 -5.78 -2.66 -14.95
CA GLY A 122 -6.44 -3.04 -16.21
C GLY A 122 -7.57 -2.12 -16.64
N ARG A 123 -8.03 -1.20 -15.79
CA ARG A 123 -9.09 -0.23 -16.13
C ARG A 123 -8.59 0.97 -16.95
N GLY A 124 -7.25 1.13 -17.08
CA GLY A 124 -6.65 2.33 -17.65
C GLY A 124 -6.74 3.53 -16.70
N GLU A 125 -6.97 4.73 -17.25
CA GLU A 125 -7.20 5.93 -16.44
C GLU A 125 -8.64 5.93 -15.89
N VAL A 126 -8.76 6.07 -14.59
CA VAL A 126 -10.04 6.16 -13.87
C VAL A 126 -10.12 7.44 -13.06
N GLU A 127 -11.31 8.01 -12.97
CA GLU A 127 -11.56 9.16 -12.10
C GLU A 127 -11.45 8.76 -10.63
N GLN A 128 -11.13 9.74 -9.79
CA GLN A 128 -11.07 9.56 -8.33
C GLN A 128 -12.38 9.04 -7.77
N ASP A 129 -12.29 8.17 -6.77
CA ASP A 129 -13.44 7.68 -6.01
C ASP A 129 -14.00 8.73 -5.04
N GLY A 130 -13.17 9.71 -4.67
CA GLY A 130 -13.58 10.86 -3.85
C GLY A 130 -12.48 11.86 -3.58
N LEU A 131 -12.89 13.03 -3.09
CA LEU A 131 -12.04 14.08 -2.55
C LEU A 131 -12.40 14.28 -1.08
N MET A 132 -11.40 14.18 -0.20
CA MET A 132 -11.54 14.38 1.23
C MET A 132 -10.86 15.67 1.64
N ARG A 133 -11.49 16.46 2.52
CA ARG A 133 -10.95 17.71 3.08
C ARG A 133 -10.81 17.61 4.59
N ALA A 134 -9.78 18.23 5.13
CA ALA A 134 -9.64 18.36 6.60
C ALA A 134 -10.84 19.07 7.19
N LYS A 135 -11.32 18.58 8.32
CA LYS A 135 -12.51 19.15 9.01
C LYS A 135 -12.23 20.47 9.71
N PRO A 136 -13.17 21.39 9.67
CA PRO A 136 -14.37 21.38 8.81
C PRO A 136 -14.00 21.78 7.38
N ALA A 137 -14.57 21.08 6.38
CA ALA A 137 -14.21 21.25 4.96
C ALA A 137 -14.37 22.70 4.47
N LEU A 138 -15.39 23.40 4.94
CA LEU A 138 -15.57 24.81 4.58
C LEU A 138 -14.40 25.69 5.03
N ALA A 139 -13.86 25.44 6.23
CA ALA A 139 -12.70 26.19 6.72
C ALA A 139 -11.43 25.82 5.92
N GLU A 140 -11.28 24.57 5.54
CA GLU A 140 -10.19 24.12 4.67
C GLU A 140 -10.24 24.80 3.31
N VAL A 141 -11.40 24.83 2.66
CA VAL A 141 -11.61 25.52 1.37
C VAL A 141 -11.27 27.02 1.47
N VAL A 142 -11.68 27.69 2.54
CA VAL A 142 -11.46 29.16 2.70
C VAL A 142 -10.03 29.47 3.08
N ASN A 143 -9.46 28.74 4.03
CA ASN A 143 -8.17 29.08 4.65
C ASN A 143 -6.99 28.29 4.05
N GLY A 144 -7.28 27.29 3.23
CA GLY A 144 -6.33 26.26 2.83
C GLY A 144 -6.18 25.21 3.93
N GLY A 145 -5.56 24.11 3.59
CA GLY A 145 -5.36 23.00 4.51
C GLY A 145 -5.02 21.70 3.81
N ASN A 146 -5.14 20.62 4.58
CA ASN A 146 -4.87 19.29 4.07
C ASN A 146 -6.12 18.73 3.39
N HIS A 147 -5.93 18.23 2.19
CA HIS A 147 -6.93 17.46 1.47
C HIS A 147 -6.27 16.27 0.76
N PHE A 148 -7.07 15.31 0.35
CA PHE A 148 -6.59 14.22 -0.49
C PHE A 148 -7.66 13.68 -1.40
N ARG A 149 -7.23 13.16 -2.56
CA ARG A 149 -8.03 12.35 -3.48
C ARG A 149 -7.65 10.90 -3.32
N PHE A 150 -8.59 10.00 -3.60
CA PHE A 150 -8.31 8.58 -3.49
C PHE A 150 -8.92 7.77 -4.63
N TRP A 151 -8.30 6.63 -4.91
CA TRP A 151 -8.66 5.64 -5.92
C TRP A 151 -8.50 4.25 -5.35
N MET A 152 -9.46 3.37 -5.66
CA MET A 152 -9.42 1.98 -5.24
C MET A 152 -8.91 1.09 -6.38
N GLN A 153 -8.00 0.18 -6.10
CA GLN A 153 -7.42 -0.75 -7.08
C GLN A 153 -8.31 -1.99 -7.21
N THR A 154 -9.35 -1.88 -8.07
CA THR A 154 -10.43 -2.89 -8.20
C THR A 154 -10.53 -3.52 -9.59
N GLY A 155 -9.61 -3.22 -10.50
CA GLY A 155 -9.63 -3.75 -11.87
C GLY A 155 -9.24 -5.22 -11.96
N ASP A 156 -9.53 -5.85 -13.10
CA ASP A 156 -9.38 -7.32 -13.28
C ASP A 156 -7.94 -7.82 -13.20
N LYS A 157 -6.96 -6.95 -13.48
CA LYS A 157 -5.54 -7.30 -13.39
C LYS A 157 -4.97 -7.18 -11.97
N ALA A 158 -5.69 -6.50 -11.06
CA ALA A 158 -5.25 -6.29 -9.69
C ALA A 158 -6.44 -5.98 -8.78
N LYS A 159 -7.17 -7.00 -8.36
CA LYS A 159 -8.25 -6.89 -7.37
C LYS A 159 -7.69 -6.90 -5.95
N THR A 160 -6.78 -6.00 -5.64
CA THR A 160 -6.18 -5.91 -4.30
C THR A 160 -7.08 -5.13 -3.34
N ASN A 161 -7.96 -4.27 -3.86
CA ASN A 161 -8.73 -3.25 -3.14
C ASN A 161 -7.84 -2.26 -2.36
N ALA A 162 -6.52 -2.27 -2.58
CA ALA A 162 -5.65 -1.25 -2.01
C ALA A 162 -6.11 0.14 -2.44
N ILE A 163 -5.98 1.12 -1.55
CA ILE A 163 -6.46 2.48 -1.80
C ILE A 163 -5.27 3.40 -1.98
N PHE A 164 -5.17 4.00 -3.16
CA PHE A 164 -4.14 4.95 -3.53
C PHE A 164 -4.62 6.36 -3.25
N ILE A 165 -3.78 7.18 -2.64
CA ILE A 165 -4.13 8.51 -2.15
C ILE A 165 -3.11 9.52 -2.65
N ALA A 166 -3.60 10.65 -3.21
CA ALA A 166 -2.83 11.86 -3.48
C ALA A 166 -3.18 12.88 -2.40
N ALA A 167 -2.30 13.06 -1.44
CA ALA A 167 -2.47 13.99 -0.33
C ALA A 167 -1.61 15.24 -0.52
N SER A 168 -2.17 16.41 -0.22
CA SER A 168 -1.47 17.70 -0.32
C SER A 168 -2.04 18.73 0.64
N VAL A 169 -1.25 19.77 0.88
CA VAL A 169 -1.69 20.97 1.62
C VAL A 169 -1.78 22.13 0.64
N GLU A 170 -2.98 22.72 0.57
CA GLU A 170 -3.27 23.90 -0.25
C GLU A 170 -3.17 25.19 0.56
N LYS A 171 -2.94 26.31 -0.16
CA LYS A 171 -3.11 27.67 0.32
C LYS A 171 -4.59 28.02 0.33
N SER A 172 -4.92 29.17 0.95
CA SER A 172 -6.28 29.71 0.99
C SER A 172 -6.84 30.02 -0.41
N ILE A 173 -8.17 30.15 -0.49
CA ILE A 173 -8.87 30.55 -1.72
C ILE A 173 -8.36 31.87 -2.30
N ASN A 174 -7.94 32.81 -1.47
CA ASN A 174 -7.35 34.09 -1.90
C ASN A 174 -5.98 33.94 -2.57
N GLN A 175 -5.39 32.75 -2.49
CA GLN A 175 -4.12 32.35 -3.11
C GLN A 175 -4.32 31.26 -4.18
N ASN A 176 -5.51 31.22 -4.80
CA ASN A 176 -5.90 30.31 -5.88
C ASN A 176 -5.83 28.82 -5.54
N HIS A 177 -5.86 28.42 -4.26
CA HIS A 177 -5.67 27.03 -3.82
C HIS A 177 -4.38 26.38 -4.35
N ASP A 178 -3.33 27.17 -4.62
CA ASP A 178 -2.03 26.60 -4.97
C ASP A 178 -1.52 25.71 -3.85
N ILE A 179 -0.79 24.65 -4.21
CA ILE A 179 -0.12 23.80 -3.23
C ILE A 179 0.98 24.62 -2.52
N VAL A 180 1.08 24.51 -1.20
CA VAL A 180 2.15 25.16 -0.44
C VAL A 180 3.51 24.53 -0.77
N LYS A 181 4.61 25.24 -0.49
CA LYS A 181 5.95 24.66 -0.63
C LYS A 181 6.04 23.36 0.19
N ASN A 182 6.52 22.28 -0.42
CA ASN A 182 6.54 20.91 0.13
C ASN A 182 5.13 20.37 0.49
N GLY A 183 4.07 20.91 -0.10
CA GLY A 183 2.69 20.58 0.26
C GLY A 183 2.33 19.12 0.08
N TYR A 184 2.93 18.42 -0.89
CA TYR A 184 2.74 16.99 -1.08
C TYR A 184 3.29 16.16 0.09
N ASP A 185 4.51 16.46 0.54
CA ASP A 185 5.12 15.76 1.67
C ASP A 185 4.39 16.11 2.97
N MET A 186 4.03 17.38 3.15
CA MET A 186 3.27 17.84 4.32
C MET A 186 1.89 17.18 4.40
N GLY A 187 1.16 17.07 3.29
CA GLY A 187 -0.16 16.44 3.24
C GLY A 187 -0.08 14.97 3.60
N ARG A 188 0.86 14.23 3.01
CA ARG A 188 1.16 12.83 3.35
C ARG A 188 1.47 12.70 4.84
N ASP A 189 2.42 13.47 5.36
CA ASP A 189 2.91 13.31 6.73
C ASP A 189 1.83 13.65 7.77
N GLN A 190 0.99 14.66 7.51
CA GLN A 190 -0.16 15.00 8.36
C GLN A 190 -1.20 13.88 8.35
N LEU A 191 -1.54 13.33 7.17
CA LEU A 191 -2.47 12.20 7.07
C LEU A 191 -1.93 10.98 7.84
N VAL A 192 -0.67 10.61 7.63
CA VAL A 192 -0.02 9.50 8.34
C VAL A 192 -0.04 9.74 9.85
N LYS A 193 0.35 10.92 10.31
CA LYS A 193 0.34 11.28 11.72
C LYS A 193 -1.07 11.17 12.31
N ASN A 194 -2.07 11.74 11.63
CA ASN A 194 -3.46 11.69 12.10
C ASN A 194 -3.98 10.25 12.20
N ALA A 195 -3.58 9.39 11.28
CA ALA A 195 -4.02 8.00 11.25
C ALA A 195 -3.29 7.12 12.29
N THR A 196 -2.00 7.37 12.57
CA THR A 196 -1.15 6.45 13.33
C THR A 196 -0.88 6.88 14.78
N GLN A 197 -1.13 8.14 15.14
CA GLN A 197 -0.77 8.68 16.46
C GLN A 197 -1.54 8.00 17.60
N GLN A 198 -2.79 7.63 17.35
CA GLN A 198 -3.67 6.93 18.29
C GLN A 198 -4.77 6.19 17.53
N ASP A 199 -5.44 5.24 18.20
CA ASP A 199 -6.65 4.63 17.67
C ASP A 199 -7.70 5.73 17.38
N ARG A 200 -8.43 5.59 16.29
CA ARG A 200 -9.44 6.55 15.83
C ARG A 200 -10.80 5.89 15.83
N SER A 201 -11.82 6.57 16.32
CA SER A 201 -13.18 6.00 16.35
C SER A 201 -14.18 6.85 15.59
N ALA A 202 -15.05 6.20 14.85
CA ALA A 202 -16.22 6.79 14.21
C ALA A 202 -17.32 5.74 14.01
N ASN A 203 -18.57 6.12 14.23
CA ASN A 203 -19.75 5.29 13.96
C ASN A 203 -19.70 3.90 14.65
N GLY A 204 -19.18 3.82 15.89
CA GLY A 204 -19.10 2.58 16.65
C GLY A 204 -18.00 1.61 16.19
N LYS A 205 -17.07 2.10 15.37
CA LYS A 205 -15.88 1.37 14.94
C LYS A 205 -14.63 2.08 15.43
N THR A 206 -13.65 1.31 15.89
CA THR A 206 -12.30 1.80 16.20
C THR A 206 -11.31 1.30 15.18
N PHE A 207 -10.56 2.25 14.60
CA PHE A 207 -9.55 2.05 13.58
C PHE A 207 -8.16 2.17 14.19
N ARG A 208 -7.37 1.12 14.09
CA ARG A 208 -5.96 1.09 14.46
C ARG A 208 -5.11 1.05 13.22
N THR A 209 -4.27 2.07 13.03
CA THR A 209 -3.44 2.21 11.84
C THR A 209 -1.97 2.00 12.17
N LYS A 210 -1.29 1.23 11.34
CA LYS A 210 0.15 1.00 11.41
C LYS A 210 0.80 1.50 10.12
N LEU A 211 1.89 2.27 10.25
CA LEU A 211 2.78 2.54 9.14
C LEU A 211 3.65 1.29 8.90
N LEU A 212 3.43 0.61 7.78
CA LEU A 212 4.21 -0.58 7.41
C LEU A 212 5.57 -0.20 6.85
N LYS A 213 5.60 0.81 5.96
CA LYS A 213 6.80 1.21 5.23
C LYS A 213 6.69 2.66 4.74
N MET A 214 7.80 3.38 4.71
CA MET A 214 8.00 4.58 3.89
C MET A 214 8.85 4.17 2.69
N ASP A 215 8.20 3.96 1.54
CA ASP A 215 8.88 3.50 0.33
C ASP A 215 9.46 4.69 -0.44
N SER A 216 10.77 4.68 -0.66
CA SER A 216 11.47 5.71 -1.43
C SER A 216 11.74 5.31 -2.89
N SER A 217 11.33 4.10 -3.30
CA SER A 217 11.59 3.60 -4.66
C SER A 217 10.47 3.95 -5.66
N LEU A 218 9.26 4.26 -5.17
CA LEU A 218 8.07 4.40 -6.00
C LEU A 218 7.98 5.75 -6.74
N LEU A 219 8.60 6.80 -6.18
CA LEU A 219 8.60 8.17 -6.72
C LEU A 219 10.02 8.73 -6.90
N ASN A 220 11.08 7.90 -6.83
CA ASN A 220 12.48 8.37 -6.84
C ASN A 220 12.91 9.00 -8.16
N ASP A 221 12.29 8.64 -9.29
CA ASP A 221 12.60 9.20 -10.61
C ASP A 221 11.79 10.46 -10.94
N ILE A 222 10.99 10.96 -9.99
CA ILE A 222 10.12 12.10 -10.19
C ILE A 222 10.85 13.39 -9.86
N SER A 223 11.10 14.19 -10.89
CA SER A 223 11.65 15.54 -10.77
C SER A 223 10.56 16.58 -10.53
N LYS A 224 10.95 17.77 -10.05
CA LYS A 224 10.03 18.91 -9.90
C LYS A 224 9.27 19.24 -11.17
N ASN A 225 9.91 19.11 -12.33
CA ASN A 225 9.30 19.41 -13.63
C ASN A 225 8.21 18.40 -14.04
N ASN A 226 8.15 17.24 -13.38
CA ASN A 226 7.15 16.22 -13.62
C ASN A 226 5.93 16.32 -12.69
N LEU A 227 5.97 17.22 -11.69
CA LEU A 227 4.87 17.42 -10.74
C LEU A 227 4.05 18.67 -11.08
N ASN A 228 2.78 18.62 -10.68
CA ASN A 228 1.91 19.79 -10.76
C ASN A 228 2.45 20.93 -9.87
N HIS A 229 2.07 22.18 -10.15
CA HIS A 229 2.50 23.39 -9.45
C HIS A 229 4.02 23.59 -9.37
N ASN A 230 4.82 22.85 -10.12
CA ASN A 230 6.29 22.92 -10.11
C ASN A 230 6.91 22.79 -8.69
N ILE A 231 6.28 21.97 -7.85
CA ILE A 231 6.67 21.68 -6.47
C ILE A 231 7.30 20.28 -6.44
N GLY A 232 8.40 20.12 -5.71
CA GLY A 232 9.04 18.82 -5.53
C GLY A 232 8.38 18.00 -4.42
N THR A 233 8.75 16.72 -4.38
CA THR A 233 8.49 15.77 -3.30
C THR A 233 9.80 15.14 -2.84
N ASP A 234 9.82 14.57 -1.63
CA ASP A 234 10.95 13.77 -1.14
C ASP A 234 11.00 12.37 -1.77
N GLY A 235 10.06 12.05 -2.67
CA GLY A 235 9.97 10.77 -3.37
C GLY A 235 9.40 9.61 -2.55
N ARG A 236 8.95 9.85 -1.32
CA ARG A 236 8.52 8.79 -0.40
C ARG A 236 7.01 8.58 -0.44
N VAL A 237 6.61 7.30 -0.41
CA VAL A 237 5.21 6.86 -0.32
C VAL A 237 5.00 6.15 1.01
N ALA A 238 4.00 6.56 1.76
CA ALA A 238 3.61 5.90 3.01
C ALA A 238 2.67 4.72 2.73
N ILE A 239 3.00 3.53 3.23
CA ILE A 239 2.15 2.34 3.12
C ILE A 239 1.59 2.04 4.49
N LEU A 240 0.25 2.09 4.62
CA LEU A 240 -0.47 1.94 5.87
C LEU A 240 -1.28 0.64 5.88
N GLU A 241 -1.38 0.03 7.04
CA GLU A 241 -2.32 -1.05 7.33
C GLU A 241 -3.34 -0.56 8.37
N VAL A 242 -4.63 -0.78 8.11
CA VAL A 242 -5.72 -0.40 9.00
C VAL A 242 -6.46 -1.64 9.49
N LYS A 243 -6.57 -1.79 10.81
CA LYS A 243 -7.36 -2.83 11.47
C LYS A 243 -8.55 -2.19 12.17
N VAL A 244 -9.70 -2.89 12.14
CA VAL A 244 -10.97 -2.41 12.64
C VAL A 244 -11.46 -3.30 13.79
N SER A 245 -11.98 -2.69 14.84
CA SER A 245 -12.72 -3.36 15.90
C SER A 245 -14.04 -2.65 16.16
N ASP A 246 -15.09 -3.42 16.44
CA ASP A 246 -16.38 -2.86 16.85
C ASP A 246 -16.36 -2.45 18.32
N ASP A 247 -16.80 -1.23 18.61
CA ASP A 247 -16.86 -0.68 19.96
C ASP A 247 -17.98 -1.34 20.82
N THR A 248 -18.86 -2.13 20.19
CA THR A 248 -20.06 -2.70 20.82
C THR A 248 -19.81 -3.84 21.79
N LYS A 249 -18.57 -4.30 21.98
CA LYS A 249 -18.23 -5.40 22.92
C LYS A 249 -17.71 -4.96 24.29
N SER A 250 -17.69 -3.67 24.60
CA SER A 250 -17.19 -3.16 25.90
C SER A 250 -18.28 -2.51 26.77
N GLY A 251 -19.42 -3.13 26.92
CA GLY A 251 -20.51 -2.51 27.69
C GLY A 251 -21.55 -3.46 28.25
N SER A 252 -21.14 -4.52 28.99
CA SER A 252 -22.03 -5.16 29.97
C SER A 252 -21.21 -5.97 30.98
N GLY A 253 -20.68 -5.27 31.97
CA GLY A 253 -19.98 -5.85 33.08
C GLY A 253 -20.17 -4.96 34.31
N LYS A 254 -21.20 -5.26 35.12
CA LYS A 254 -21.45 -4.63 36.41
C LYS A 254 -20.19 -4.64 37.27
N SER A 255 -19.97 -3.51 37.95
CA SER A 255 -19.06 -3.31 39.07
C SER A 255 -19.05 -4.52 40.03
N GLY A 256 -17.90 -5.13 40.13
CA GLY A 256 -17.54 -6.06 41.15
C GLY A 256 -16.03 -5.97 41.31
N GLN A 257 -15.60 -5.28 42.39
CA GLN A 257 -14.21 -5.27 42.83
C GLN A 257 -13.78 -6.69 43.13
N ASN A 258 -12.81 -7.21 42.38
CA ASN A 258 -11.93 -8.27 42.86
C ASN A 258 -10.57 -8.14 42.18
N TYR A 259 -9.57 -7.89 43.01
CA TYR A 259 -8.15 -7.93 42.62
C TYR A 259 -7.79 -9.36 42.19
N GLY A 260 -7.78 -9.62 40.91
CA GLY A 260 -7.31 -10.87 40.31
C GLY A 260 -6.18 -10.56 39.33
N VAL A 261 -4.97 -10.96 39.72
CA VAL A 261 -3.78 -10.90 38.86
C VAL A 261 -4.06 -11.67 37.55
N SER A 262 -4.20 -10.98 36.44
CA SER A 262 -4.39 -11.60 35.11
C SER A 262 -3.06 -12.17 34.61
N VAL A 263 -2.90 -13.48 34.71
CA VAL A 263 -1.82 -14.24 34.08
C VAL A 263 -2.25 -14.56 32.65
N HIS A 264 -2.05 -13.61 31.72
CA HIS A 264 -2.31 -13.83 30.26
C HIS A 264 -1.10 -13.50 29.39
N THR A 265 0.09 -13.96 29.77
CA THR A 265 1.27 -13.77 28.93
C THR A 265 2.12 -15.04 28.82
N ARG A 266 1.53 -16.20 28.55
CA ARG A 266 2.33 -17.43 28.31
C ARG A 266 1.71 -18.46 27.36
N LEU A 267 1.05 -18.07 26.29
CA LEU A 267 0.60 -19.08 25.31
C LEU A 267 1.18 -18.95 23.90
N SER A 268 1.93 -17.90 23.61
CA SER A 268 2.50 -17.71 22.25
C SER A 268 3.89 -18.34 22.06
N ILE A 269 4.59 -18.70 23.14
CA ILE A 269 5.97 -19.21 23.03
C ILE A 269 5.99 -20.74 22.81
N PHE A 270 4.95 -21.47 23.25
CA PHE A 270 4.94 -22.94 23.11
C PHE A 270 4.59 -23.46 21.71
N LYS A 271 3.94 -22.68 20.87
CA LYS A 271 3.62 -23.10 19.49
C LYS A 271 4.81 -23.05 18.54
N ALA A 272 5.79 -22.20 18.79
CA ALA A 272 7.00 -22.11 17.96
C ALA A 272 8.03 -23.22 18.23
N LEU A 273 8.05 -23.77 19.47
CA LEU A 273 8.97 -24.84 19.86
C LEU A 273 8.51 -26.23 19.43
N ALA A 274 7.20 -26.46 19.26
CA ALA A 274 6.68 -27.75 18.85
C ALA A 274 6.95 -28.09 17.37
N VAL A 275 7.06 -27.08 16.51
CA VAL A 275 7.36 -27.28 15.08
C VAL A 275 8.86 -27.55 14.85
N GLY A 276 9.75 -26.98 15.67
CA GLY A 276 11.19 -27.22 15.58
C GLY A 276 11.62 -28.62 16.03
N ALA A 277 10.91 -29.23 16.97
CA ALA A 277 11.24 -30.58 17.47
C ALA A 277 10.83 -31.71 16.51
N PHE A 278 9.82 -31.49 15.67
CA PHE A 278 9.35 -32.52 14.74
C PHE A 278 10.22 -32.65 13.49
N VAL A 279 10.89 -31.58 13.08
CA VAL A 279 11.81 -31.60 11.92
C VAL A 279 13.16 -32.24 12.27
N GLY A 280 13.58 -32.22 13.55
CA GLY A 280 14.79 -32.85 14.01
C GLY A 280 14.73 -34.38 14.11
N LEU A 281 13.53 -34.97 14.24
CA LEU A 281 13.36 -36.41 14.44
C LEU A 281 13.31 -37.21 13.13
N VAL A 282 13.08 -36.56 11.99
CA VAL A 282 13.03 -37.24 10.67
C VAL A 282 14.42 -37.42 10.05
N ILE A 283 15.47 -36.80 10.61
CA ILE A 283 16.85 -36.86 10.07
C ILE A 283 17.69 -38.00 10.69
N PHE A 284 17.16 -38.73 11.70
CA PHE A 284 17.88 -39.80 12.40
C PHE A 284 17.27 -41.21 12.23
N LEU A 285 16.37 -41.41 11.29
CA LEU A 285 15.95 -42.71 10.80
C LEU A 285 16.15 -42.78 9.27
#